data_e81894c9b7f1146cc9749eeb00b113da
#
_entry.id   e81894c9b7f1146cc9749eeb00b113da
#
_cell.length_a   1.000
_cell.length_b   1.000
_cell.length_c   1.000
_cell.angle_alpha   90.00
_cell.angle_beta   90.00
_cell.angle_gamma   90.00
#
_symmetry.space_group_name_H-M   'P 1'
#
loop_
_entity.id
_entity.type
_entity.pdbx_description
1 polymer ?
#
loop_
_entity_poly.entity_id
_entity_poly.type
_entity_poly.pdbx_seq_one_letter_code
_entity_poly.pdbx_strand_id
1 'polypeptide(L)'
;MAVACRRVGGLTWNELGEGPDGEHGTVPARPEAWGDVILARKETPTSYHLSVVVDDALQGVSEIVRGQDLFHATAVHRLLQVLLSLPEPAYRHHRLICDSEGRKLSKSSGSTGLHALRAAGITPAGIRRLVGLG
;
A
#
# COMPACT_ATOMS: atom_id res chain seq x y z
N MET A 1 1.35 -1.81 20.00
CA MET A 1 0.09 -1.71 19.21
C MET A 1 -1.16 -1.66 20.10
N ALA A 2 -1.49 -2.66 20.87
CA ALA A 2 -2.73 -2.74 21.65
C ALA A 2 -3.02 -1.54 22.55
N VAL A 3 -1.99 -0.91 23.17
CA VAL A 3 -2.17 0.29 24.00
C VAL A 3 -2.59 1.49 23.15
N ALA A 4 -1.99 1.65 21.97
CA ALA A 4 -2.33 2.74 21.05
C ALA A 4 -3.77 2.58 20.51
N CYS A 5 -4.17 1.37 20.10
CA CYS A 5 -5.52 1.09 19.60
C CYS A 5 -6.60 1.42 20.64
N ARG A 6 -6.38 1.09 21.92
CA ARG A 6 -7.34 1.44 23.00
C ARG A 6 -7.59 2.93 23.18
N ARG A 7 -6.66 3.78 22.74
CA ARG A 7 -6.79 5.25 22.85
C ARG A 7 -7.59 5.89 21.72
N VAL A 8 -7.79 5.18 20.63
CA VAL A 8 -8.24 5.80 19.34
C VAL A 8 -9.66 5.36 18.94
N GLY A 9 -10.19 4.28 19.53
CA GLY A 9 -11.52 3.75 19.16
C GLY A 9 -11.51 3.06 17.78
N GLY A 10 -12.69 2.86 17.21
CA GLY A 10 -12.84 2.21 15.90
C GLY A 10 -12.27 3.09 14.77
N LEU A 11 -11.25 2.59 14.08
CA LEU A 11 -10.64 3.26 12.92
C LEU A 11 -11.20 2.71 11.62
N THR A 12 -11.34 3.57 10.64
CA THR A 12 -11.70 3.20 9.27
C THR A 12 -10.84 3.97 8.27
N TRP A 13 -10.86 3.56 7.00
CA TRP A 13 -10.40 4.38 5.87
C TRP A 13 -11.41 4.29 4.72
N ASN A 14 -11.34 5.25 3.79
CA ASN A 14 -12.13 5.23 2.57
C ASN A 14 -11.35 4.55 1.45
N GLU A 15 -11.81 3.37 0.99
CA GLU A 15 -11.24 2.60 -0.12
C GLU A 15 -11.98 2.93 -1.43
N LEU A 16 -11.28 3.54 -2.38
CA LEU A 16 -11.79 3.90 -3.71
C LEU A 16 -11.49 2.84 -4.77
N GLY A 17 -10.55 1.95 -4.48
CA GLY A 17 -10.23 0.79 -5.29
C GLY A 17 -10.93 -0.46 -4.77
N GLU A 18 -10.17 -1.55 -4.66
CA GLU A 18 -10.68 -2.83 -4.18
C GLU A 18 -9.61 -3.52 -3.33
N GLY A 19 -9.98 -4.01 -2.17
CA GLY A 19 -9.14 -4.84 -1.34
C GLY A 19 -9.00 -6.26 -1.88
N PRO A 20 -8.12 -7.09 -1.29
CA PRO A 20 -7.86 -8.45 -1.75
C PRO A 20 -9.08 -9.38 -1.65
N ASP A 21 -10.02 -9.11 -0.73
CA ASP A 21 -11.26 -9.87 -0.53
C ASP A 21 -12.50 -9.08 -1.02
N GLY A 22 -12.31 -8.08 -1.89
CA GLY A 22 -13.38 -7.27 -2.47
C GLY A 22 -13.82 -6.10 -1.59
N GLU A 23 -13.04 -5.72 -0.59
CA GLU A 23 -13.35 -4.59 0.28
C GLU A 23 -13.37 -3.27 -0.50
N HIS A 24 -14.40 -2.46 -0.25
CA HIS A 24 -14.63 -1.17 -0.91
C HIS A 24 -15.39 -0.20 0.01
N GLY A 25 -15.26 1.11 -0.23
CA GLY A 25 -15.92 2.13 0.58
C GLY A 25 -15.30 2.27 1.97
N THR A 26 -16.11 2.30 3.01
CA THR A 26 -15.62 2.43 4.40
C THR A 26 -15.12 1.09 4.94
N VAL A 27 -13.81 0.93 5.03
CA VAL A 27 -13.16 -0.31 5.49
C VAL A 27 -12.69 -0.17 6.93
N PRO A 28 -13.01 -1.13 7.82
CA PRO A 28 -12.51 -1.11 9.20
C PRO A 28 -11.00 -1.34 9.27
N ALA A 29 -10.28 -0.45 9.96
CA ALA A 29 -8.87 -0.61 10.25
C ALA A 29 -8.67 -1.42 11.54
N ARG A 30 -7.91 -2.51 11.45
CA ARG A 30 -7.58 -3.38 12.57
C ARG A 30 -6.06 -3.43 12.79
N PRO A 31 -5.43 -2.33 13.23
CA PRO A 31 -3.98 -2.29 13.39
C PRO A 31 -3.46 -3.27 14.45
N GLU A 32 -4.31 -3.69 15.41
CA GLU A 32 -3.96 -4.70 16.42
C GLU A 32 -3.62 -6.07 15.82
N ALA A 33 -4.16 -6.39 14.64
CA ALA A 33 -3.86 -7.64 13.93
C ALA A 33 -2.37 -7.74 13.49
N TRP A 34 -1.68 -6.60 13.39
CA TRP A 34 -0.26 -6.54 13.02
C TRP A 34 0.70 -6.80 14.19
N GLY A 35 0.21 -6.76 15.43
CA GLY A 35 1.10 -6.69 16.57
C GLY A 35 1.91 -5.38 16.60
N ASP A 36 3.06 -5.38 17.27
CA ASP A 36 3.90 -4.20 17.34
C ASP A 36 4.74 -4.03 16.07
N VAL A 37 4.77 -2.81 15.53
CA VAL A 37 5.54 -2.44 14.35
C VAL A 37 6.72 -1.54 14.73
N ILE A 38 7.84 -1.73 14.04
CA ILE A 38 9.02 -0.90 14.24
C ILE A 38 8.84 0.41 13.48
N LEU A 39 8.85 1.54 14.18
CA LEU A 39 8.74 2.88 13.59
C LEU A 39 10.09 3.58 13.41
N ALA A 40 11.07 3.24 14.24
CA ALA A 40 12.43 3.79 14.17
C ALA A 40 13.45 2.81 14.73
N ARG A 41 14.69 2.91 14.30
CA ARG A 41 15.85 2.18 14.81
C ARG A 41 17.02 3.14 15.00
N LYS A 42 18.02 2.74 15.78
CA LYS A 42 19.19 3.60 16.04
C LYS A 42 19.90 4.03 14.75
N GLU A 43 20.11 3.09 13.83
CA GLU A 43 20.82 3.30 12.56
C GLU A 43 19.89 3.77 11.43
N THR A 44 18.59 3.62 11.60
CA THR A 44 17.56 4.01 10.61
C THR A 44 16.46 4.75 11.36
N PRO A 45 16.50 6.09 11.40
CA PRO A 45 15.66 6.88 12.31
C PRO A 45 14.17 6.85 11.99
N THR A 46 13.78 6.27 10.86
CA THR A 46 12.38 6.12 10.47
C THR A 46 12.14 4.81 9.72
N SER A 47 10.93 4.26 9.80
CA SER A 47 10.45 3.15 8.99
C SER A 47 9.61 3.66 7.82
N TYR A 48 9.36 2.78 6.83
CA TYR A 48 8.44 3.06 5.75
C TYR A 48 7.07 3.56 6.25
N HIS A 49 6.50 2.90 7.26
CA HIS A 49 5.18 3.27 7.79
C HIS A 49 5.13 4.68 8.35
N LEU A 50 6.18 5.11 9.07
CA LEU A 50 6.23 6.45 9.64
C LEU A 50 6.54 7.49 8.55
N SER A 51 7.53 7.23 7.69
CA SER A 51 7.93 8.16 6.64
C SER A 51 6.78 8.47 5.70
N VAL A 52 6.11 7.45 5.14
CA VAL A 52 5.06 7.66 4.14
C VAL A 52 3.89 8.48 4.70
N VAL A 53 3.47 8.21 5.93
CA VAL A 53 2.36 8.93 6.57
C VAL A 53 2.69 10.41 6.78
N VAL A 54 3.93 10.71 7.18
CA VAL A 54 4.38 12.09 7.40
C VAL A 54 4.59 12.82 6.06
N ASP A 55 5.24 12.17 5.10
CA ASP A 55 5.53 12.75 3.80
C ASP A 55 4.26 13.04 3.02
N ASP A 56 3.28 12.13 2.99
CA ASP A 56 1.99 12.32 2.35
C ASP A 56 1.23 13.50 2.96
N ALA A 57 1.25 13.63 4.29
CA ALA A 57 0.61 14.75 4.97
C ALA A 57 1.29 16.08 4.65
N LEU A 58 2.63 16.14 4.66
CA LEU A 58 3.40 17.35 4.33
C LEU A 58 3.19 17.79 2.87
N GLN A 59 3.00 16.84 1.97
CA GLN A 59 2.76 17.11 0.55
C GLN A 59 1.29 17.39 0.22
N GLY A 60 0.39 17.25 1.18
CA GLY A 60 -1.05 17.46 0.99
C GLY A 60 -1.69 16.39 0.09
N VAL A 61 -1.19 15.16 0.14
CA VAL A 61 -1.74 14.05 -0.65
C VAL A 61 -3.15 13.73 -0.19
N SER A 62 -4.11 13.81 -1.12
CA SER A 62 -5.54 13.55 -0.87
C SER A 62 -5.99 12.14 -1.24
N GLU A 63 -5.28 11.46 -2.15
CA GLU A 63 -5.54 10.08 -2.57
C GLU A 63 -4.23 9.31 -2.73
N ILE A 64 -4.14 8.14 -2.10
CA ILE A 64 -2.97 7.25 -2.16
C ILE A 64 -3.30 6.05 -3.05
N VAL A 65 -2.61 5.93 -4.19
CA VAL A 65 -2.75 4.80 -5.12
C VAL A 65 -1.61 3.82 -4.93
N ARG A 66 -1.91 2.53 -4.67
CA ARG A 66 -0.89 1.50 -4.45
C ARG A 66 -1.41 0.08 -4.68
N GLY A 67 -0.52 -0.90 -4.69
CA GLY A 67 -0.90 -2.31 -4.86
C GLY A 67 -1.61 -2.91 -3.64
N GLN A 68 -2.46 -3.90 -3.88
CA GLN A 68 -3.17 -4.66 -2.84
C GLN A 68 -2.25 -5.34 -1.82
N ASP A 69 -0.97 -5.54 -2.14
CA ASP A 69 0.02 -6.05 -1.20
C ASP A 69 0.27 -5.14 0.02
N LEU A 70 -0.11 -3.86 -0.09
CA LEU A 70 -0.07 -2.89 1.00
C LEU A 70 -1.44 -2.62 1.64
N PHE A 71 -2.49 -3.32 1.22
CA PHE A 71 -3.85 -3.09 1.70
C PHE A 71 -3.94 -3.16 3.23
N HIS A 72 -3.50 -4.25 3.81
CA HIS A 72 -3.56 -4.43 5.27
C HIS A 72 -2.68 -3.43 6.04
N ALA A 73 -1.57 -2.96 5.43
CA ALA A 73 -0.71 -1.95 6.05
C ALA A 73 -1.43 -0.60 6.25
N THR A 74 -2.54 -0.36 5.52
CA THR A 74 -3.38 0.83 5.68
C THR A 74 -3.88 0.98 7.12
N ALA A 75 -4.18 -0.12 7.80
CA ALA A 75 -4.62 -0.08 9.20
C ALA A 75 -3.56 0.56 10.12
N VAL A 76 -2.27 0.24 9.90
CA VAL A 76 -1.16 0.84 10.65
C VAL A 76 -1.00 2.32 10.30
N HIS A 77 -1.13 2.68 9.01
CA HIS A 77 -1.05 4.08 8.57
C HIS A 77 -2.18 4.91 9.16
N ARG A 78 -3.42 4.38 9.19
CA ARG A 78 -4.56 5.06 9.82
C ARG A 78 -4.33 5.32 11.31
N LEU A 79 -3.80 4.34 12.04
CA LEU A 79 -3.43 4.54 13.43
C LEU A 79 -2.40 5.65 13.61
N LEU A 80 -1.34 5.65 12.79
CA LEU A 80 -0.30 6.68 12.84
C LEU A 80 -0.86 8.08 12.52
N GLN A 81 -1.71 8.21 11.49
CA GLN A 81 -2.36 9.48 11.13
C GLN A 81 -3.13 10.05 12.32
N VAL A 82 -3.94 9.24 13.01
CA VAL A 82 -4.71 9.70 14.17
C VAL A 82 -3.80 10.05 15.35
N LEU A 83 -2.80 9.23 15.66
CA LEU A 83 -1.87 9.48 16.77
C LEU A 83 -1.01 10.74 16.57
N LEU A 84 -0.72 11.07 15.30
CA LEU A 84 0.06 12.25 14.93
C LEU A 84 -0.81 13.46 14.55
N SER A 85 -2.14 13.34 14.65
CA SER A 85 -3.10 14.37 14.23
C SER A 85 -2.90 14.82 12.78
N LEU A 86 -2.61 13.86 11.88
CA LEU A 86 -2.43 14.10 10.45
C LEU A 86 -3.74 13.88 9.68
N PRO A 87 -3.90 14.54 8.50
CA PRO A 87 -5.08 14.36 7.66
C PRO A 87 -5.22 12.92 7.17
N GLU A 88 -6.47 12.53 6.89
CA GLU A 88 -6.82 11.24 6.32
C GLU A 88 -6.95 11.36 4.80
N PRO A 89 -6.05 10.74 4.00
CA PRO A 89 -6.26 10.61 2.56
C PRO A 89 -7.23 9.46 2.25
N ALA A 90 -7.85 9.50 1.07
CA ALA A 90 -8.50 8.32 0.51
C ALA A 90 -7.45 7.33 0.00
N TYR A 91 -7.81 6.04 -0.08
CA TYR A 91 -6.93 5.00 -0.58
C TYR A 91 -7.55 4.34 -1.80
N ARG A 92 -6.71 4.02 -2.80
CA ARG A 92 -7.09 3.25 -3.97
C ARG A 92 -6.11 2.11 -4.17
N HIS A 93 -6.50 0.91 -3.77
CA HIS A 93 -5.68 -0.27 -4.02
C HIS A 93 -6.04 -0.85 -5.40
N HIS A 94 -5.01 -1.20 -6.15
CA HIS A 94 -5.15 -1.88 -7.43
C HIS A 94 -4.64 -3.31 -7.35
N ARG A 95 -5.18 -4.19 -8.20
CA ARG A 95 -4.73 -5.58 -8.31
C ARG A 95 -3.23 -5.68 -8.58
N LEU A 96 -2.62 -6.75 -8.10
CA LEU A 96 -1.23 -7.05 -8.40
C LEU A 96 -1.10 -7.65 -9.81
N ILE A 97 0.00 -7.33 -10.47
CA ILE A 97 0.37 -8.00 -11.71
C ILE A 97 1.23 -9.20 -11.32
N CYS A 98 0.76 -10.39 -11.71
CA CYS A 98 1.38 -11.65 -11.36
C CYS A 98 1.90 -12.37 -12.60
N ASP A 99 2.81 -13.32 -12.39
CA ASP A 99 3.23 -14.29 -13.41
C ASP A 99 2.16 -15.38 -13.61
N SER A 100 2.46 -16.33 -14.49
CA SER A 100 1.58 -17.48 -14.80
C SER A 100 1.35 -18.42 -13.60
N GLU A 101 2.18 -18.32 -12.55
CA GLU A 101 2.06 -19.09 -11.31
C GLU A 101 1.36 -18.30 -10.19
N GLY A 102 0.82 -17.10 -10.52
CA GLY A 102 0.13 -16.24 -9.57
C GLY A 102 1.05 -15.47 -8.61
N ARG A 103 2.38 -15.47 -8.83
CA ARG A 103 3.33 -14.76 -7.98
C ARG A 103 3.49 -13.32 -8.47
N LYS A 104 3.45 -12.38 -7.54
CA LYS A 104 3.66 -10.94 -7.84
C LYS A 104 4.97 -10.73 -8.59
N LEU A 105 4.91 -10.00 -9.70
CA LEU A 105 6.10 -9.56 -10.42
C LEU A 105 6.95 -8.63 -9.54
N SER A 106 8.22 -8.97 -9.35
CA SER A 106 9.14 -8.16 -8.56
C SER A 106 10.59 -8.30 -9.04
N LYS A 107 11.43 -7.34 -8.70
CA LYS A 107 12.88 -7.42 -8.99
C LYS A 107 13.52 -8.59 -8.24
N SER A 108 13.10 -8.87 -7.03
CA SER A 108 13.62 -9.95 -6.19
C SER A 108 13.29 -11.35 -6.71
N SER A 109 12.18 -11.50 -7.44
CA SER A 109 11.79 -12.76 -8.09
C SER A 109 12.41 -12.96 -9.48
N GLY A 110 13.30 -12.05 -9.93
CA GLY A 110 13.93 -12.15 -11.26
C GLY A 110 12.98 -11.91 -12.42
N SER A 111 11.83 -11.27 -12.19
CA SER A 111 10.85 -10.96 -13.25
C SER A 111 11.47 -10.13 -14.36
N THR A 112 11.08 -10.42 -15.62
CA THR A 112 11.60 -9.70 -16.78
C THR A 112 11.23 -8.23 -16.73
N GLY A 113 12.24 -7.36 -16.67
CA GLY A 113 12.04 -5.92 -16.62
C GLY A 113 11.58 -5.34 -17.96
N LEU A 114 10.93 -4.17 -17.94
CA LEU A 114 10.45 -3.48 -19.14
C LEU A 114 11.55 -3.21 -20.17
N HIS A 115 12.78 -2.97 -19.70
CA HIS A 115 13.95 -2.77 -20.58
C HIS A 115 14.20 -4.01 -21.46
N ALA A 116 14.17 -5.21 -20.88
CA ALA A 116 14.38 -6.45 -21.59
C ALA A 116 13.22 -6.76 -22.56
N LEU A 117 11.99 -6.50 -22.16
CA LEU A 117 10.81 -6.64 -23.02
C LEU A 117 10.87 -5.70 -24.23
N ARG A 118 11.30 -4.45 -24.01
CA ARG A 118 11.52 -3.49 -25.09
C ARG A 118 12.63 -3.93 -26.03
N ALA A 119 13.75 -4.45 -25.52
CA ALA A 119 14.84 -5.00 -26.33
C ALA A 119 14.38 -6.20 -27.18
N ALA A 120 13.43 -6.98 -26.66
CA ALA A 120 12.76 -8.07 -27.39
C ALA A 120 11.68 -7.59 -28.39
N GLY A 121 11.54 -6.27 -28.60
CA GLY A 121 10.59 -5.71 -29.58
C GLY A 121 9.14 -5.58 -29.09
N ILE A 122 8.87 -5.80 -27.79
CA ILE A 122 7.53 -5.64 -27.26
C ILE A 122 7.18 -4.14 -27.14
N THR A 123 6.09 -3.76 -27.78
CA THR A 123 5.59 -2.38 -27.79
C THR A 123 4.86 -2.02 -26.49
N PRO A 124 4.67 -0.73 -26.16
CA PRO A 124 3.83 -0.31 -25.02
C PRO A 124 2.41 -0.89 -25.06
N ALA A 125 1.80 -0.97 -26.25
CA ALA A 125 0.49 -1.63 -26.43
C ALA A 125 0.56 -3.13 -26.12
N GLY A 126 1.65 -3.80 -26.51
CA GLY A 126 1.92 -5.19 -26.14
C GLY A 126 2.01 -5.39 -24.62
N ILE A 127 2.71 -4.50 -23.92
CA ILE A 127 2.81 -4.53 -22.46
C ILE A 127 1.42 -4.37 -21.82
N ARG A 128 0.62 -3.39 -22.28
CA ARG A 128 -0.75 -3.17 -21.75
C ARG A 128 -1.60 -4.44 -21.89
N ARG A 129 -1.55 -5.11 -23.05
CA ARG A 129 -2.26 -6.40 -23.23
C ARG A 129 -1.76 -7.48 -22.27
N LEU A 130 -0.44 -7.60 -22.09
CA LEU A 130 0.14 -8.59 -21.18
C LEU A 130 -0.33 -8.41 -19.72
N VAL A 131 -0.56 -7.17 -19.29
CA VAL A 131 -1.03 -6.88 -17.93
C VAL A 131 -2.56 -6.68 -17.85
N GLY A 132 -3.29 -6.96 -18.93
CA GLY A 132 -4.75 -6.87 -18.96
C GLY A 132 -5.30 -5.44 -18.92
N LEU A 133 -4.58 -4.48 -19.52
CA LEU A 133 -4.97 -3.07 -19.66
C LEU A 133 -5.16 -2.65 -21.13
N GLY A 134 -5.28 -3.60 -22.03
CA GLY A 134 -5.44 -3.37 -23.47
C GLY A 134 -6.79 -3.80 -23.99
#